data_8dabc54c72bd0aec10f85c05c320f350
#
_entry.id   8dabc54c72bd0aec10f85c05c320f350
#
_cell.length_a   1.000
_cell.length_b   1.000
_cell.length_c   1.000
_cell.angle_alpha   90.00
_cell.angle_beta   90.00
_cell.angle_gamma   90.00
#
_symmetry.space_group_name_H-M   'P 1'
#
loop_
_entity.id
_entity.type
_entity.pdbx_description
1 polymer ?
#
loop_
_entity_poly.entity_id
_entity_poly.type
_entity_poly.pdbx_seq_one_letter_code
_entity_poly.pdbx_strand_id
1 'polypeptide(L)' 'MSKSRYVTGLRAVEQLLASGADDIRQIYAEYQTANPRVQAVITAARKAGIEMCNLVR' A
#
# COMPACT_ATOMS: atom_id res chain seq x y z
N MET A 1 16.03 9.96 5.76
CA MET A 1 15.74 9.27 4.51
C MET A 1 14.30 8.92 4.39
N SER A 2 13.78 8.99 3.18
CA SER A 2 12.37 8.70 2.94
C SER A 2 12.08 7.21 3.05
N LYS A 3 11.02 6.86 3.73
CA LYS A 3 10.57 5.48 3.89
C LYS A 3 9.35 5.22 3.02
N SER A 4 9.29 5.85 1.87
CA SER A 4 8.16 5.70 0.96
C SER A 4 8.52 4.80 -0.22
N ARG A 5 7.50 4.18 -0.78
CA ARG A 5 7.64 3.24 -1.87
C ARG A 5 6.59 3.55 -2.93
N TYR A 6 7.00 3.58 -4.17
CA TYR A 6 6.06 3.71 -5.29
C TYR A 6 5.85 2.34 -5.91
N VAL A 7 4.62 1.91 -6.01
CA VAL A 7 4.30 0.62 -6.63
C VAL A 7 3.15 0.79 -7.61
N THR A 8 3.17 -0.01 -8.66
CA THR A 8 2.13 0.01 -9.66
C THR A 8 1.31 -1.26 -9.57
N GLY A 9 0.11 -1.13 -9.07
CA GLY A 9 -0.80 -2.25 -8.99
C GLY A 9 -0.95 -2.82 -7.60
N LEU A 10 -2.13 -3.36 -7.37
CA LEU A 10 -2.50 -3.88 -6.06
C LEU A 10 -1.67 -5.09 -5.66
N ARG A 11 -1.33 -5.91 -6.64
CA ARG A 11 -0.57 -7.12 -6.38
C ARG A 11 0.81 -6.81 -5.81
N ALA A 12 1.43 -5.76 -6.34
CA ALA A 12 2.73 -5.35 -5.83
C ALA A 12 2.62 -4.88 -4.38
N VAL A 13 1.54 -4.20 -4.04
CA VAL A 13 1.31 -3.77 -2.66
C VAL A 13 1.13 -4.99 -1.75
N GLU A 14 0.36 -5.97 -2.19
CA GLU A 14 0.14 -7.19 -1.41
C GLU A 14 1.45 -7.92 -1.15
N GLN A 15 2.28 -8.04 -2.16
CA GLN A 15 3.57 -8.71 -2.02
C GLN A 15 4.48 -7.95 -1.07
N LEU A 16 4.47 -6.64 -1.17
CA LEU A 16 5.27 -5.80 -0.31
C LEU A 16 4.89 -5.98 1.16
N LEU A 17 3.59 -6.01 1.42
CA LEU A 17 3.11 -6.22 2.78
C LEU A 17 3.43 -7.62 3.28
N ALA A 18 3.36 -8.62 2.41
CA ALA A 18 3.63 -10.00 2.78
C ALA A 18 5.11 -10.24 3.09
N SER A 19 5.98 -9.48 2.46
CA SER A 19 7.42 -9.66 2.67
C SER A 19 7.96 -8.95 3.92
N GLY A 20 7.08 -8.32 4.69
CA GLY A 20 7.48 -7.67 5.92
C GLY A 20 8.15 -6.32 5.69
N ALA A 21 7.35 -5.34 5.33
CA ALA A 21 7.85 -4.02 4.96
C ALA A 21 8.02 -3.14 6.20
N ASP A 22 8.89 -3.54 7.10
CA ASP A 22 9.08 -2.82 8.37
C ASP A 22 9.69 -1.45 8.19
N ASP A 23 10.45 -1.29 7.11
CA ASP A 23 11.12 -0.02 6.84
C ASP A 23 10.25 0.97 6.10
N ILE A 24 9.08 0.53 5.63
CA ILE A 24 8.24 1.38 4.81
C ILE A 24 7.19 2.05 5.67
N ARG A 25 7.03 3.35 5.48
CA ARG A 25 6.05 4.15 6.19
C ARG A 25 4.92 4.61 5.29
N GLN A 26 5.20 4.73 3.99
CA GLN A 26 4.23 5.21 3.02
C GLN A 26 4.32 4.41 1.74
N ILE A 27 3.18 4.15 1.14
CA ILE A 27 3.12 3.50 -0.17
C ILE A 27 2.30 4.39 -1.10
N TYR A 28 2.88 4.73 -2.23
CA TYR A 28 2.20 5.46 -3.29
C TYR A 28 1.80 4.48 -4.38
N ALA A 29 0.52 4.34 -4.62
CA ALA A 29 0.02 3.36 -5.59
C ALA A 29 -1.25 3.87 -6.25
N GLU A 30 -1.48 3.42 -7.47
CA GLU A 30 -2.73 3.70 -8.17
C GLU A 30 -3.68 2.55 -7.91
N TYR A 31 -4.82 2.83 -7.33
CA TYR A 31 -5.83 1.82 -7.06
C TYR A 31 -7.21 2.45 -7.00
N GLN A 32 -8.22 1.63 -7.21
CA GLN A 32 -9.61 2.08 -7.16
C GLN A 32 -10.22 1.71 -5.82
N THR A 33 -10.66 2.71 -5.10
CA THR A 33 -11.18 2.51 -3.75
C THR A 33 -12.52 1.76 -3.71
N ALA A 34 -13.19 1.65 -4.85
CA ALA A 34 -14.43 0.91 -4.93
C ALA A 34 -14.23 -0.61 -4.85
N ASN A 35 -13.02 -1.07 -5.07
CA ASN A 35 -12.72 -2.50 -5.06
C ASN A 35 -12.58 -3.00 -3.63
N PRO A 36 -13.37 -4.00 -3.20
CA PRO A 36 -13.28 -4.51 -1.83
C PRO A 36 -11.90 -5.09 -1.50
N ARG A 37 -11.20 -5.61 -2.49
CA ARG A 37 -9.83 -6.10 -2.29
C ARG A 37 -8.90 -4.99 -1.87
N VAL A 38 -9.10 -3.82 -2.47
CA VAL A 38 -8.31 -2.64 -2.13
C VAL A 38 -8.52 -2.26 -0.67
N GLN A 39 -9.77 -2.32 -0.22
CA GLN A 39 -10.06 -1.98 1.17
C GLN A 39 -9.34 -2.93 2.13
N ALA A 40 -9.29 -4.21 1.80
CA ALA A 40 -8.59 -5.19 2.62
C ALA A 40 -7.09 -4.88 2.68
N VAL A 41 -6.51 -4.50 1.56
CA VAL A 41 -5.09 -4.16 1.49
C VAL A 41 -4.80 -2.89 2.29
N ILE A 42 -5.65 -1.89 2.18
CA ILE A 42 -5.49 -0.65 2.94
C ILE A 42 -5.55 -0.93 4.44
N THR A 43 -6.48 -1.77 4.85
CA THR A 43 -6.60 -2.14 6.26
C THR A 43 -5.34 -2.85 6.75
N ALA A 44 -4.82 -3.77 5.94
CA ALA A 44 -3.59 -4.49 6.29
C ALA A 44 -2.41 -3.54 6.40
N ALA A 45 -2.31 -2.59 5.48
CA ALA A 45 -1.24 -1.60 5.52
C ALA A 45 -1.33 -0.73 6.78
N ARG A 46 -2.54 -0.32 7.14
CA ARG A 46 -2.75 0.46 8.35
C ARG A 46 -2.30 -0.29 9.60
N LYS A 47 -2.64 -1.56 9.68
CA LYS A 47 -2.23 -2.38 10.81
C LYS A 47 -0.72 -2.51 10.90
N ALA A 48 -0.05 -2.45 9.76
CA ALA A 48 1.40 -2.50 9.70
C ALA A 48 2.05 -1.14 9.94
N GLY A 49 1.25 -0.09 10.14
CA GLY A 49 1.77 1.25 10.35
C GLY A 49 2.18 1.96 9.07
N ILE A 50 1.61 1.54 7.95
CA ILE A 50 1.94 2.09 6.64
C ILE A 50 0.79 2.95 6.15
N GLU A 51 1.11 4.14 5.66
CA GLU A 51 0.11 5.04 5.08
C GLU A 51 0.01 4.78 3.59
N MET A 52 -1.21 4.54 3.13
CA MET A 52 -1.47 4.32 1.71
C MET A 52 -1.89 5.61 1.04
N CYS A 53 -1.17 5.99 0.00
CA CYS A 53 -1.45 7.19 -0.77
C CYS A 53 -1.93 6.79 -2.16
N ASN A 54 -3.16 7.15 -2.48
CA ASN A 54 -3.75 6.83 -3.77
C ASN A 54 -3.39 7.90 -4.79
N LEU A 55 -2.79 7.47 -5.89
CA LEU A 55 -2.36 8.36 -6.96
C LEU A 55 -3.35 8.45 -8.11
N VAL A 56 -4.48 7.78 -8.02
CA VAL A 56 -5.51 7.84 -9.05
C VAL A 56 -6.10 9.25 -9.07
N ARG A 57 -6.23 9.77 -10.26
CA ARG A 57 -6.79 11.11 -10.47
C ARG A 57 -8.30 11.09 -10.57
#